data_fc880c99ba023e2c472d5325c4fe9e9c
#
_entry.id   fc880c99ba023e2c472d5325c4fe9e9c
#
_cell.length_a   1.000
_cell.length_b   1.000
_cell.length_c   1.000
_cell.angle_alpha   90.00
_cell.angle_beta   90.00
_cell.angle_gamma   90.00
#
_symmetry.space_group_name_H-M   'P 1'
#
loop_
_entity.id
_entity.type
_entity.pdbx_description
1 polymer ?
#
loop_
_entity_poly.entity_id
_entity_poly.type
_entity_poly.pdbx_seq_one_letter_code
_entity_poly.pdbx_strand_id
1 'polypeptide(L)'
;LWFPDSFLPILEETGEVEALDYYVYEAAFLWLSERMKKQQKIIPLSLNVSPIHFRKINTFIHKVSDLIDKYKIPSQYLIFEITETTYIHNIDAVNQMIRFFQKKNIRISMDDFGSGYSSLNTLKDILFDEVKIDKRFLDDDLSEKGKIVLQEIFHLLKRTNKLIVCEGVETKEMVDFLVQENCDELQGYYYYKPLEMQ
;
A
#
# COMPACT_ATOMS: atom_id res chain seq x y z
N LEU A 1 18.49 16.36 6.30
CA LEU A 1 17.28 15.66 5.78
C LEU A 1 16.60 15.00 6.97
N TRP A 2 15.30 15.21 7.14
CA TRP A 2 14.53 14.58 8.18
C TRP A 2 13.91 13.30 7.60
N PHE A 3 14.06 12.18 8.30
CA PHE A 3 13.44 10.93 7.88
C PHE A 3 11.98 10.87 8.36
N PRO A 4 11.07 10.23 7.61
CA PRO A 4 9.64 10.13 7.97
C PRO A 4 9.42 9.69 9.41
N ASP A 5 10.13 8.67 9.87
CA ASP A 5 10.01 8.13 11.24
C ASP A 5 10.28 9.15 12.36
N SER A 6 10.99 10.25 12.04
CA SER A 6 11.31 11.29 13.02
C SER A 6 10.24 12.35 13.18
N PHE A 7 9.36 12.55 12.20
CA PHE A 7 8.35 13.62 12.22
C PHE A 7 6.91 13.12 12.05
N LEU A 8 6.67 12.00 11.36
CA LEU A 8 5.32 11.48 11.17
C LEU A 8 4.56 11.25 12.47
N PRO A 9 5.14 10.63 13.52
CA PRO A 9 4.43 10.44 14.79
C PRO A 9 3.95 11.76 15.41
N ILE A 10 4.75 12.82 15.28
CA ILE A 10 4.39 14.16 15.80
C ILE A 10 3.20 14.72 15.03
N LEU A 11 3.21 14.61 13.69
CA LEU A 11 2.11 15.08 12.85
C LEU A 11 0.83 14.28 13.06
N GLU A 12 0.95 12.99 13.37
CA GLU A 12 -0.20 12.14 13.74
C GLU A 12 -0.83 12.56 15.06
N GLU A 13 -0.01 12.82 16.09
CA GLU A 13 -0.48 13.29 17.40
C GLU A 13 -1.17 14.66 17.31
N THR A 14 -0.62 15.58 16.51
CA THR A 14 -1.19 16.93 16.33
C THR A 14 -2.34 16.96 15.33
N GLY A 15 -2.51 15.91 14.52
CA GLY A 15 -3.48 15.84 13.43
C GLY A 15 -3.07 16.58 12.16
N GLU A 16 -1.86 17.10 12.11
CA GLU A 16 -1.31 17.81 10.95
C GLU A 16 -0.95 16.87 9.78
N VAL A 17 -0.87 15.56 10.05
CA VAL A 17 -0.67 14.54 9.03
C VAL A 17 -1.76 14.59 7.94
N GLU A 18 -2.99 15.01 8.26
CA GLU A 18 -4.05 15.21 7.26
C GLU A 18 -3.61 16.20 6.16
N ALA A 19 -3.00 17.31 6.55
CA ALA A 19 -2.53 18.32 5.60
C ALA A 19 -1.33 17.82 4.78
N LEU A 20 -0.43 17.06 5.40
CA LEU A 20 0.70 16.43 4.73
C LEU A 20 0.22 15.45 3.65
N ASP A 21 -0.75 14.57 3.97
CA ASP A 21 -1.28 13.59 3.02
C ASP A 21 -1.85 14.29 1.77
N TYR A 22 -2.69 15.31 1.94
CA TYR A 22 -3.22 16.05 0.78
C TYR A 22 -2.14 16.75 -0.02
N TYR A 23 -1.11 17.29 0.61
CA TYR A 23 0.04 17.86 -0.08
C TYR A 23 0.77 16.80 -0.91
N VAL A 24 1.02 15.62 -0.34
CA VAL A 24 1.68 14.51 -1.04
C VAL A 24 0.83 14.03 -2.22
N TYR A 25 -0.49 13.87 -2.03
CA TYR A 25 -1.39 13.46 -3.12
C TYR A 25 -1.39 14.48 -4.25
N GLU A 26 -1.48 15.76 -3.93
CA GLU A 26 -1.46 16.81 -4.96
C GLU A 26 -0.14 16.84 -5.71
N ALA A 27 0.99 16.72 -5.01
CA ALA A 27 2.32 16.66 -5.63
C ALA A 27 2.47 15.42 -6.53
N ALA A 28 2.03 14.25 -6.08
CA ALA A 28 2.05 13.01 -6.84
C ALA A 28 1.18 13.08 -8.11
N PHE A 29 -0.03 13.63 -7.99
CA PHE A 29 -0.94 13.77 -9.13
C PHE A 29 -0.45 14.81 -10.14
N LEU A 30 0.13 15.91 -9.67
CA LEU A 30 0.78 16.88 -10.56
C LEU A 30 1.92 16.22 -11.34
N TRP A 31 2.79 15.49 -10.66
CA TRP A 31 3.91 14.77 -11.28
C TRP A 31 3.41 13.77 -12.33
N LEU A 32 2.41 12.92 -12.01
CA LEU A 32 1.81 12.00 -12.98
C LEU A 32 1.24 12.74 -14.19
N SER A 33 0.47 13.81 -13.96
CA SER A 33 -0.14 14.61 -15.04
C SER A 33 0.91 15.21 -15.97
N GLU A 34 2.02 15.69 -15.43
CA GLU A 34 3.11 16.22 -16.24
C GLU A 34 3.82 15.15 -17.09
N ARG A 35 4.09 13.97 -16.52
CA ARG A 35 4.66 12.84 -17.27
C ARG A 35 3.74 12.38 -18.38
N MET A 36 2.43 12.33 -18.12
CA MET A 36 1.42 12.01 -19.14
C MET A 36 1.44 13.01 -20.30
N LYS A 37 1.48 14.31 -19.98
CA LYS A 37 1.60 15.37 -21.02
C LYS A 37 2.87 15.24 -21.86
N LYS A 38 3.97 14.80 -21.24
CA LYS A 38 5.26 14.57 -21.90
C LYS A 38 5.33 13.19 -22.60
N GLN A 39 4.27 12.39 -22.57
CA GLN A 39 4.21 11.01 -23.12
C GLN A 39 5.32 10.10 -22.57
N GLN A 40 5.73 10.32 -21.32
CA GLN A 40 6.71 9.50 -20.64
C GLN A 40 6.06 8.21 -20.12
N LYS A 41 6.88 7.18 -19.90
CA LYS A 41 6.42 5.93 -19.26
C LYS A 41 5.87 6.23 -17.87
N ILE A 42 4.68 5.76 -17.59
CA ILE A 42 4.00 5.89 -16.31
C ILE A 42 3.93 4.53 -15.65
N ILE A 43 4.18 4.50 -14.37
CA ILE A 43 3.99 3.35 -13.49
C ILE A 43 2.91 3.72 -12.44
N PRO A 44 2.18 2.75 -11.91
CA PRO A 44 1.28 3.01 -10.80
C PRO A 44 2.01 3.63 -9.61
N LEU A 45 1.32 4.52 -8.90
CA LEU A 45 1.80 5.12 -7.65
C LEU A 45 1.00 4.59 -6.49
N SER A 46 1.70 4.14 -5.48
CA SER A 46 1.16 3.81 -4.17
C SER A 46 1.17 5.04 -3.27
N LEU A 47 0.05 5.28 -2.60
CA LEU A 47 -0.16 6.44 -1.73
C LEU A 47 -0.72 5.98 -0.39
N ASN A 48 0.01 6.25 0.68
CA ASN A 48 -0.43 5.92 2.03
C ASN A 48 -1.66 6.72 2.44
N VAL A 49 -2.57 6.10 3.20
CA VAL A 49 -3.75 6.73 3.77
C VAL A 49 -3.66 6.71 5.30
N SER A 50 -3.39 7.86 5.88
CA SER A 50 -3.25 7.98 7.34
C SER A 50 -4.56 7.68 8.08
N PRO A 51 -4.50 7.10 9.29
CA PRO A 51 -5.68 6.71 10.09
C PRO A 51 -6.67 7.85 10.35
N ILE A 52 -6.18 9.10 10.40
CA ILE A 52 -7.00 10.29 10.68
C ILE A 52 -8.15 10.48 9.69
N HIS A 53 -7.98 10.06 8.43
CA HIS A 53 -8.99 10.20 7.38
C HIS A 53 -10.24 9.37 7.62
N PHE A 54 -10.13 8.27 8.36
CA PHE A 54 -11.26 7.40 8.65
C PHE A 54 -12.25 7.99 9.65
N ARG A 55 -11.86 9.04 10.39
CA ARG A 55 -12.78 9.82 11.23
C ARG A 55 -13.79 10.63 10.40
N LYS A 56 -13.44 10.98 9.15
CA LYS A 56 -14.27 11.77 8.22
C LYS A 56 -14.16 11.21 6.79
N ILE A 57 -14.42 9.92 6.64
CA ILE A 57 -14.13 9.19 5.39
C ILE A 57 -14.81 9.79 4.16
N ASN A 58 -16.03 10.31 4.27
CA ASN A 58 -16.70 10.96 3.15
C ASN A 58 -15.95 12.22 2.68
N THR A 59 -15.41 13.01 3.61
CA THR A 59 -14.61 14.20 3.27
C THR A 59 -13.34 13.80 2.53
N PHE A 60 -12.66 12.75 3.00
CA PHE A 60 -11.48 12.20 2.34
C PHE A 60 -11.80 11.76 0.90
N ILE A 61 -12.83 10.92 0.74
CA ILE A 61 -13.26 10.41 -0.56
C ILE A 61 -13.56 11.57 -1.55
N HIS A 62 -14.27 12.61 -1.10
CA HIS A 62 -14.57 13.75 -1.96
C HIS A 62 -13.31 14.53 -2.35
N LYS A 63 -12.48 14.92 -1.38
CA LYS A 63 -11.26 15.69 -1.66
C LYS A 63 -10.31 14.96 -2.61
N VAL A 64 -10.10 13.64 -2.39
CA VAL A 64 -9.23 12.84 -3.26
C VAL A 64 -9.84 12.70 -4.66
N SER A 65 -11.16 12.50 -4.75
CA SER A 65 -11.84 12.45 -6.06
C SER A 65 -11.68 13.77 -6.83
N ASP A 66 -11.84 14.90 -6.15
CA ASP A 66 -11.67 16.24 -6.76
C ASP A 66 -10.23 16.43 -7.28
N LEU A 67 -9.22 15.95 -6.54
CA LEU A 67 -7.83 15.99 -6.98
C LEU A 67 -7.60 15.09 -8.21
N ILE A 68 -8.13 13.87 -8.21
CA ILE A 68 -8.04 12.95 -9.35
C ILE A 68 -8.65 13.60 -10.61
N ASP A 69 -9.81 14.19 -10.47
CA ASP A 69 -10.52 14.86 -11.57
C ASP A 69 -9.79 16.13 -12.03
N LYS A 70 -9.26 16.94 -11.09
CA LYS A 70 -8.46 18.14 -11.36
C LYS A 70 -7.25 17.85 -12.23
N TYR A 71 -6.52 16.78 -11.91
CA TYR A 71 -5.27 16.40 -12.61
C TYR A 71 -5.53 15.38 -13.72
N LYS A 72 -6.75 14.90 -13.90
CA LYS A 72 -7.18 13.92 -14.91
C LYS A 72 -6.35 12.64 -14.85
N ILE A 73 -6.16 12.12 -13.63
CA ILE A 73 -5.36 10.91 -13.42
C ILE A 73 -6.18 9.67 -13.76
N PRO A 74 -5.72 8.81 -14.69
CA PRO A 74 -6.40 7.54 -14.94
C PRO A 74 -6.27 6.62 -13.72
N SER A 75 -7.38 6.05 -13.30
CA SER A 75 -7.52 5.29 -12.06
C SER A 75 -6.54 4.13 -11.93
N GLN A 76 -6.19 3.49 -13.04
CA GLN A 76 -5.27 2.34 -13.06
C GLN A 76 -3.83 2.67 -12.61
N TYR A 77 -3.49 3.95 -12.49
CA TYR A 77 -2.18 4.39 -11.99
C TYR A 77 -2.20 4.75 -10.51
N LEU A 78 -3.30 4.50 -9.81
CA LEU A 78 -3.42 4.80 -8.38
C LEU A 78 -3.64 3.54 -7.56
N ILE A 79 -2.90 3.46 -6.48
CA ILE A 79 -3.05 2.45 -5.42
C ILE A 79 -3.09 3.21 -4.10
N PHE A 80 -4.09 2.96 -3.25
CA PHE A 80 -4.09 3.48 -1.89
C PHE A 80 -3.67 2.38 -0.94
N GLU A 81 -2.71 2.68 -0.06
CA GLU A 81 -2.17 1.76 0.93
C GLU A 81 -2.73 2.09 2.31
N ILE A 82 -3.22 1.07 3.00
CA ILE A 82 -3.81 1.18 4.34
C ILE A 82 -3.16 0.10 5.19
N THR A 83 -2.55 0.49 6.31
CA THR A 83 -1.92 -0.49 7.20
C THR A 83 -2.95 -1.45 7.81
N GLU A 84 -2.51 -2.67 8.10
CA GLU A 84 -3.30 -3.70 8.77
C GLU A 84 -3.94 -3.16 10.06
N THR A 85 -3.17 -2.46 10.89
CA THR A 85 -3.64 -1.86 12.15
C THR A 85 -4.76 -0.85 11.91
N THR A 86 -4.63 0.00 10.90
CA THR A 86 -5.67 0.97 10.53
C THR A 86 -6.96 0.28 10.12
N TYR A 87 -6.87 -0.79 9.33
CA TYR A 87 -8.02 -1.58 8.92
C TYR A 87 -8.78 -2.16 10.11
N ILE A 88 -8.07 -2.83 11.03
CA ILE A 88 -8.68 -3.46 12.20
C ILE A 88 -9.44 -2.46 13.08
N HIS A 89 -8.92 -1.27 13.24
CA HIS A 89 -9.54 -0.23 14.07
C HIS A 89 -10.67 0.55 13.37
N ASN A 90 -10.80 0.46 12.04
CA ASN A 90 -11.71 1.28 11.24
C ASN A 90 -12.46 0.48 10.16
N ILE A 91 -12.76 -0.79 10.39
CA ILE A 91 -13.26 -1.74 9.38
C ILE A 91 -14.37 -1.17 8.49
N ASP A 92 -15.42 -0.57 9.09
CA ASP A 92 -16.55 -0.06 8.31
C ASP A 92 -16.17 1.12 7.40
N ALA A 93 -15.39 2.07 7.91
CA ALA A 93 -14.95 3.23 7.16
C ALA A 93 -13.97 2.84 6.05
N VAL A 94 -13.04 1.92 6.34
CA VAL A 94 -12.11 1.39 5.33
C VAL A 94 -12.88 0.63 4.25
N ASN A 95 -13.81 -0.25 4.61
CA ASN A 95 -14.63 -0.98 3.64
C ASN A 95 -15.49 -0.04 2.78
N GLN A 96 -16.00 1.06 3.35
CA GLN A 96 -16.69 2.10 2.58
C GLN A 96 -15.75 2.71 1.53
N MET A 97 -14.54 3.08 1.92
CA MET A 97 -13.52 3.62 1.02
C MET A 97 -13.15 2.64 -0.09
N ILE A 98 -12.88 1.37 0.27
CA ILE A 98 -12.52 0.32 -0.68
C ILE A 98 -13.61 0.20 -1.75
N ARG A 99 -14.87 -0.01 -1.33
CA ARG A 99 -15.99 -0.15 -2.28
C ARG A 99 -16.17 1.07 -3.19
N PHE A 100 -15.90 2.26 -2.68
CA PHE A 100 -16.00 3.49 -3.48
C PHE A 100 -14.91 3.55 -4.56
N PHE A 101 -13.67 3.35 -4.18
CA PHE A 101 -12.54 3.48 -5.10
C PHE A 101 -12.42 2.29 -6.07
N GLN A 102 -12.78 1.08 -5.64
CA GLN A 102 -12.84 -0.08 -6.55
C GLN A 102 -13.85 0.12 -7.68
N LYS A 103 -15.00 0.77 -7.44
CA LYS A 103 -15.96 1.14 -8.49
C LYS A 103 -15.37 2.10 -9.52
N LYS A 104 -14.30 2.80 -9.17
CA LYS A 104 -13.53 3.67 -10.06
C LYS A 104 -12.29 2.98 -10.65
N ASN A 105 -12.11 1.68 -10.44
CA ASN A 105 -10.93 0.90 -10.83
C ASN A 105 -9.61 1.41 -10.21
N ILE A 106 -9.66 1.94 -8.99
CA ILE A 106 -8.49 2.26 -8.17
C ILE A 106 -8.24 1.08 -7.25
N ARG A 107 -7.01 0.57 -7.22
CA ARG A 107 -6.61 -0.52 -6.34
C ARG A 107 -6.43 -0.04 -4.90
N ILE A 108 -6.76 -0.91 -3.96
CA ILE A 108 -6.52 -0.69 -2.54
C ILE A 108 -5.64 -1.83 -2.04
N SER A 109 -4.51 -1.47 -1.44
CA SER A 109 -3.52 -2.39 -0.89
C SER A 109 -3.57 -2.39 0.63
N MET A 110 -3.50 -3.56 1.24
CA MET A 110 -3.24 -3.70 2.66
C MET A 110 -1.74 -3.71 2.88
N ASP A 111 -1.25 -2.73 3.63
CA ASP A 111 0.15 -2.58 3.97
C ASP A 111 0.50 -3.21 5.32
N ASP A 112 1.78 -3.56 5.53
CA ASP A 112 2.33 -4.12 6.76
C ASP A 112 1.62 -5.43 7.22
N PHE A 113 1.12 -6.25 6.27
CA PHE A 113 0.41 -7.48 6.62
C PHE A 113 1.29 -8.43 7.43
N GLY A 114 0.76 -8.88 8.58
CA GLY A 114 1.46 -9.74 9.52
C GLY A 114 2.28 -9.01 10.57
N SER A 115 2.28 -7.68 10.54
CA SER A 115 2.91 -6.85 11.57
C SER A 115 2.10 -6.77 12.87
N GLY A 116 0.82 -7.07 12.79
CA GLY A 116 -0.16 -6.89 13.86
C GLY A 116 -0.85 -8.19 14.29
N TYR A 117 -2.07 -8.04 14.79
CA TYR A 117 -2.89 -9.12 15.33
C TYR A 117 -3.91 -9.66 14.31
N SER A 118 -3.55 -9.79 13.04
CA SER A 118 -4.49 -10.34 12.05
C SER A 118 -4.95 -11.74 12.45
N SER A 119 -6.26 -11.85 12.67
CA SER A 119 -6.85 -13.18 12.76
C SER A 119 -7.16 -13.70 11.36
N LEU A 120 -7.16 -15.03 11.17
CA LEU A 120 -7.65 -15.66 9.94
C LEU A 120 -9.10 -15.23 9.60
N ASN A 121 -9.88 -14.79 10.59
CA ASN A 121 -11.20 -14.24 10.37
C ASN A 121 -11.15 -12.90 9.63
N THR A 122 -10.15 -12.07 9.89
CA THR A 122 -9.95 -10.80 9.17
C THR A 122 -9.67 -11.08 7.69
N LEU A 123 -8.83 -12.07 7.39
CA LEU A 123 -8.52 -12.48 6.01
C LEU A 123 -9.74 -12.96 5.21
N LYS A 124 -10.72 -13.57 5.86
CA LYS A 124 -11.94 -14.07 5.21
C LYS A 124 -12.76 -12.94 4.58
N ASP A 125 -12.82 -11.78 5.24
CA ASP A 125 -13.70 -10.66 4.86
C ASP A 125 -12.94 -9.49 4.21
N ILE A 126 -11.64 -9.71 3.89
CA ILE A 126 -10.78 -8.69 3.27
C ILE A 126 -11.28 -8.32 1.88
N LEU A 127 -11.59 -7.04 1.71
CA LEU A 127 -11.98 -6.45 0.42
C LEU A 127 -10.80 -5.91 -0.40
N PHE A 128 -9.61 -5.83 0.16
CA PHE A 128 -8.41 -5.32 -0.52
C PHE A 128 -8.12 -6.08 -1.82
N ASP A 129 -7.56 -5.40 -2.80
CA ASP A 129 -7.14 -5.99 -4.08
C ASP A 129 -5.76 -6.64 -3.95
N GLU A 130 -4.93 -6.08 -3.07
CA GLU A 130 -3.52 -6.38 -2.92
C GLU A 130 -3.15 -6.46 -1.44
N VAL A 131 -2.18 -7.31 -1.11
CA VAL A 131 -1.62 -7.46 0.24
C VAL A 131 -0.11 -7.37 0.15
N LYS A 132 0.48 -6.43 0.90
CA LYS A 132 1.92 -6.25 1.03
C LYS A 132 2.40 -7.00 2.27
N ILE A 133 3.21 -8.00 2.03
CA ILE A 133 3.81 -8.83 3.08
C ILE A 133 4.98 -8.06 3.69
N ASP A 134 4.88 -7.79 5.00
CA ASP A 134 5.89 -7.07 5.76
C ASP A 134 7.25 -7.80 5.73
N LYS A 135 8.34 -7.03 5.64
CA LYS A 135 9.72 -7.53 5.61
C LYS A 135 10.07 -8.49 6.74
N ARG A 136 9.41 -8.39 7.91
CA ARG A 136 9.63 -9.28 9.05
C ARG A 136 9.37 -10.76 8.75
N PHE A 137 8.59 -11.06 7.72
CA PHE A 137 8.44 -12.43 7.22
C PHE A 137 9.68 -12.93 6.45
N LEU A 138 10.51 -12.00 5.97
CA LEU A 138 11.74 -12.28 5.23
C LEU A 138 12.99 -12.13 6.10
N ASP A 139 12.86 -11.59 7.33
CA ASP A 139 13.96 -11.47 8.29
C ASP A 139 14.40 -12.86 8.81
N ASP A 140 15.59 -12.93 9.41
CA ASP A 140 16.21 -14.15 9.97
C ASP A 140 16.50 -15.27 8.95
N ASP A 141 17.11 -14.95 7.80
CA ASP A 141 17.63 -15.87 6.79
C ASP A 141 16.59 -16.90 6.26
N LEU A 142 15.32 -16.47 6.11
CA LEU A 142 14.24 -17.33 5.59
C LEU A 142 14.32 -18.76 6.16
N SER A 143 14.17 -18.89 7.47
CA SER A 143 14.21 -20.21 8.12
C SER A 143 13.21 -21.17 7.44
N GLU A 144 13.48 -22.47 7.45
CA GLU A 144 12.57 -23.46 6.84
C GLU A 144 11.14 -23.35 7.35
N LYS A 145 10.93 -23.01 8.64
CA LYS A 145 9.61 -22.75 9.21
C LYS A 145 8.99 -21.46 8.66
N GLY A 146 9.81 -20.40 8.49
CA GLY A 146 9.38 -19.13 7.90
C GLY A 146 8.92 -19.33 6.45
N LYS A 147 9.66 -20.07 5.65
CA LYS A 147 9.29 -20.42 4.28
C LYS A 147 7.94 -21.15 4.22
N ILE A 148 7.74 -22.16 5.07
CA ILE A 148 6.47 -22.92 5.12
C ILE A 148 5.31 -21.97 5.44
N VAL A 149 5.44 -21.11 6.46
CA VAL A 149 4.37 -20.16 6.83
C VAL A 149 4.08 -19.21 5.68
N LEU A 150 5.11 -18.68 5.03
CA LEU A 150 4.94 -17.76 3.92
C LEU A 150 4.26 -18.42 2.71
N GLN A 151 4.63 -19.66 2.39
CA GLN A 151 3.99 -20.47 1.35
C GLN A 151 2.49 -20.64 1.59
N GLU A 152 2.09 -20.97 2.82
CA GLU A 152 0.68 -21.14 3.16
C GLU A 152 -0.09 -19.81 3.10
N ILE A 153 0.53 -18.71 3.51
CA ILE A 153 -0.05 -17.36 3.35
C ILE A 153 -0.25 -17.03 1.87
N PHE A 154 0.74 -17.27 1.03
CA PHE A 154 0.65 -17.04 -0.42
C PHE A 154 -0.47 -17.88 -1.03
N HIS A 155 -0.52 -19.17 -0.70
CA HIS A 155 -1.56 -20.05 -1.17
C HIS A 155 -2.97 -19.54 -0.80
N LEU A 156 -3.15 -19.08 0.44
CA LEU A 156 -4.41 -18.50 0.91
C LEU A 156 -4.78 -17.23 0.14
N LEU A 157 -3.84 -16.29 0.00
CA LEU A 157 -4.05 -15.02 -0.70
C LEU A 157 -4.38 -15.24 -2.18
N LYS A 158 -3.65 -16.10 -2.87
CA LYS A 158 -3.92 -16.47 -4.27
C LYS A 158 -5.30 -17.08 -4.46
N ARG A 159 -5.71 -18.00 -3.57
CA ARG A 159 -7.05 -18.61 -3.62
C ARG A 159 -8.18 -17.62 -3.36
N THR A 160 -7.89 -16.51 -2.70
CA THR A 160 -8.83 -15.41 -2.49
C THR A 160 -8.68 -14.29 -3.52
N ASN A 161 -7.95 -14.54 -4.64
CA ASN A 161 -7.71 -13.60 -5.74
C ASN A 161 -7.06 -12.29 -5.30
N LYS A 162 -6.08 -12.36 -4.38
CA LYS A 162 -5.31 -11.19 -3.96
C LYS A 162 -3.98 -11.14 -4.69
N LEU A 163 -3.56 -9.94 -5.09
CA LEU A 163 -2.19 -9.69 -5.52
C LEU A 163 -1.29 -9.70 -4.28
N ILE A 164 -0.08 -10.22 -4.44
CA ILE A 164 0.90 -10.31 -3.36
C ILE A 164 2.11 -9.47 -3.71
N VAL A 165 2.42 -8.52 -2.84
CA VAL A 165 3.66 -7.75 -2.89
C VAL A 165 4.52 -8.17 -1.70
N CYS A 166 5.81 -8.46 -1.90
CA CYS A 166 6.73 -8.69 -0.82
C CYS A 166 7.68 -7.52 -0.67
N GLU A 167 7.74 -6.96 0.54
CA GLU A 167 8.61 -5.86 0.89
C GLU A 167 9.93 -6.32 1.52
N GLY A 168 10.93 -5.41 1.54
CA GLY A 168 12.21 -5.67 2.17
C GLY A 168 13.05 -6.74 1.48
N VAL A 169 12.86 -6.95 0.18
CA VAL A 169 13.66 -7.90 -0.60
C VAL A 169 15.06 -7.35 -0.80
N GLU A 170 16.06 -7.98 -0.17
CA GLU A 170 17.44 -7.48 -0.16
C GLU A 170 18.44 -8.43 -0.81
N THR A 171 18.14 -9.73 -0.90
CA THR A 171 19.07 -10.75 -1.41
C THR A 171 18.52 -11.49 -2.63
N LYS A 172 19.44 -12.08 -3.39
CA LYS A 172 19.05 -12.93 -4.53
C LYS A 172 18.30 -14.19 -4.08
N GLU A 173 18.66 -14.75 -2.96
CA GLU A 173 18.00 -15.94 -2.39
C GLU A 173 16.54 -15.65 -2.09
N MET A 174 16.23 -14.46 -1.52
CA MET A 174 14.84 -14.01 -1.31
C MET A 174 14.09 -13.90 -2.65
N VAL A 175 14.71 -13.28 -3.64
CA VAL A 175 14.11 -13.15 -4.98
C VAL A 175 13.79 -14.52 -5.57
N ASP A 176 14.77 -15.45 -5.56
CA ASP A 176 14.61 -16.78 -6.15
C ASP A 176 13.47 -17.55 -5.47
N PHE A 177 13.38 -17.49 -4.13
CA PHE A 177 12.31 -18.09 -3.36
C PHE A 177 10.93 -17.46 -3.70
N LEU A 178 10.83 -16.15 -3.63
CA LEU A 178 9.55 -15.44 -3.86
C LEU A 178 9.02 -15.61 -5.29
N VAL A 179 9.92 -15.65 -6.27
CA VAL A 179 9.57 -15.94 -7.67
C VAL A 179 9.07 -17.39 -7.82
N GLN A 180 9.71 -18.34 -7.14
CA GLN A 180 9.27 -19.74 -7.15
C GLN A 180 7.88 -19.90 -6.54
N GLU A 181 7.55 -19.11 -5.52
CA GLU A 181 6.24 -19.10 -4.86
C GLU A 181 5.19 -18.24 -5.59
N ASN A 182 5.51 -17.72 -6.79
CA ASN A 182 4.64 -16.89 -7.60
C ASN A 182 4.18 -15.60 -6.91
N CYS A 183 5.07 -14.91 -6.18
CA CYS A 183 4.83 -13.54 -5.74
C CYS A 183 4.60 -12.63 -6.95
N ASP A 184 3.61 -11.74 -6.90
CA ASP A 184 3.27 -10.91 -8.06
C ASP A 184 4.21 -9.73 -8.21
N GLU A 185 4.60 -9.07 -7.12
CA GLU A 185 5.49 -7.92 -7.12
C GLU A 185 6.52 -8.03 -5.98
N LEU A 186 7.76 -7.58 -6.22
CA LEU A 186 8.85 -7.59 -5.26
C LEU A 186 9.36 -6.15 -5.06
N GLN A 187 9.43 -5.71 -3.81
CA GLN A 187 9.91 -4.38 -3.44
C GLN A 187 11.06 -4.50 -2.44
N GLY A 188 12.19 -3.81 -2.69
CA GLY A 188 13.30 -3.78 -1.74
C GLY A 188 14.62 -3.31 -2.34
N TYR A 189 15.62 -3.24 -1.47
CA TYR A 189 16.95 -2.71 -1.81
C TYR A 189 17.74 -3.59 -2.79
N TYR A 190 17.30 -4.81 -3.03
CA TYR A 190 17.84 -5.64 -4.11
C TYR A 190 17.66 -4.97 -5.47
N TYR A 191 16.56 -4.25 -5.68
CA TYR A 191 16.26 -3.56 -6.93
C TYR A 191 16.67 -2.09 -6.87
N TYR A 192 16.06 -1.32 -5.98
CA TYR A 192 16.29 0.10 -5.84
C TYR A 192 16.19 0.56 -4.38
N LYS A 193 17.02 1.52 -4.01
CA LYS A 193 16.83 2.33 -2.81
C LYS A 193 15.90 3.52 -3.14
N PRO A 194 15.26 4.13 -2.13
CA PRO A 194 14.46 5.34 -2.36
C PRO A 194 15.24 6.40 -3.14
N LEU A 195 14.60 6.95 -4.17
CA LEU A 195 15.16 7.97 -5.05
C LEU A 195 14.25 9.19 -5.03
N GLU A 196 14.82 10.38 -5.32
CA GLU A 196 14.03 11.59 -5.56
C GLU A 196 13.18 11.43 -6.82
N MET A 197 11.96 11.96 -6.81
CA MET A 197 11.11 12.01 -8.00
C MET A 197 11.75 12.93 -9.04
N GLN A 198 12.04 12.38 -10.21
CA GLN A 198 12.63 13.10 -11.35
C GLN A 198 11.59 13.36 -12.43
#